data_cfe0dc28fd7313f74057d63ec60dd33b
#
_entry.id   cfe0dc28fd7313f74057d63ec60dd33b
#
_cell.length_a   1.000
_cell.length_b   1.000
_cell.length_c   1.000
_cell.angle_alpha   90.00
_cell.angle_beta   90.00
_cell.angle_gamma   90.00
#
_symmetry.space_group_name_H-M   'P 1'
#
loop_
_entity.id
_entity.type
_entity.pdbx_description
1 polymer ?
#
loop_
_entity_poly.entity_id
_entity_poly.type
_entity_poly.pdbx_seq_one_letter_code
_entity_poly.pdbx_strand_id
1 'polypeptide(L)'
;MRTRVNQRQDNDIARMAGANSRAQRGILLDFDHTLFDTDRFFWVDLKSAFAQFSISDDAWEKSYETIWPSGYSLRKHLEALFRLGAIASVSVASAMHATLERTFSDLRSYLFPDVVEFLNTARRRGFELILLSFGDPTWQSYKVRTSGLTPYFTQIVYTSDEKGKAGMLNTIASAYAELCAVDNNPADLDAMKASIPRLQTYLICRVEPSAIEGNRFREAARYLTVPSRLPHRHCRSLHEVSLPWRN
;
A
#
# COMPACT_ATOMS: atom_id res chain seq x y z
N MET A 1 -10.65 -26.42 -44.91
CA MET A 1 -11.75 -26.54 -43.92
C MET A 1 -11.26 -25.87 -42.63
N ARG A 2 -11.33 -24.52 -42.52
CA ARG A 2 -10.99 -23.79 -41.29
C ARG A 2 -12.27 -23.63 -40.48
N THR A 3 -12.24 -24.17 -39.31
CA THR A 3 -13.37 -24.54 -38.47
C THR A 3 -14.10 -23.32 -37.86
N ARG A 4 -15.43 -23.35 -37.87
CA ARG A 4 -16.39 -22.42 -37.26
C ARG A 4 -16.24 -22.15 -35.74
N VAL A 5 -15.23 -22.74 -35.09
CA VAL A 5 -14.99 -22.59 -33.64
C VAL A 5 -14.30 -21.27 -33.32
N ASN A 6 -13.38 -20.76 -34.16
CA ASN A 6 -12.68 -19.49 -33.91
C ASN A 6 -13.57 -18.24 -34.04
N GLN A 7 -14.58 -18.29 -34.92
CA GLN A 7 -15.49 -17.14 -35.10
C GLN A 7 -16.45 -16.91 -33.93
N ARG A 8 -16.76 -17.94 -33.14
CA ARG A 8 -17.58 -17.76 -31.92
C ARG A 8 -16.79 -17.16 -30.78
N GLN A 9 -15.53 -17.54 -30.57
CA GLN A 9 -14.68 -16.94 -29.56
C GLN A 9 -14.38 -15.47 -29.85
N ASP A 10 -14.10 -15.10 -31.08
CA ASP A 10 -13.87 -13.71 -31.50
C ASP A 10 -15.13 -12.84 -31.34
N ASN A 11 -16.33 -13.41 -31.60
CA ASN A 11 -17.58 -12.72 -31.38
C ASN A 11 -18.00 -12.60 -29.91
N ASP A 12 -17.60 -13.52 -29.05
CA ASP A 12 -17.86 -13.43 -27.61
C ASP A 12 -16.89 -12.42 -26.95
N ILE A 13 -15.64 -12.34 -27.41
CA ILE A 13 -14.69 -11.29 -27.00
C ILE A 13 -15.18 -9.90 -27.47
N ALA A 14 -15.68 -9.80 -28.72
CA ALA A 14 -16.24 -8.56 -29.26
C ALA A 14 -17.56 -8.16 -28.58
N ARG A 15 -18.39 -9.13 -28.15
CA ARG A 15 -19.61 -8.86 -27.38
C ARG A 15 -19.30 -8.45 -25.93
N MET A 16 -18.27 -9.01 -25.30
CA MET A 16 -17.78 -8.54 -23.99
C MET A 16 -17.17 -7.13 -24.07
N ALA A 17 -16.55 -6.77 -25.18
CA ALA A 17 -16.05 -5.41 -25.45
C ALA A 17 -17.16 -4.41 -25.79
N GLY A 18 -18.34 -4.86 -26.19
CA GLY A 18 -19.49 -4.02 -26.60
C GLY A 18 -20.57 -3.80 -25.55
N ALA A 19 -20.50 -4.49 -24.41
CA ALA A 19 -21.50 -4.38 -23.35
C ALA A 19 -21.06 -3.36 -22.29
N ASN A 20 -21.61 -2.17 -22.36
CA ASN A 20 -21.49 -1.06 -21.41
C ASN A 20 -20.19 -0.24 -21.48
N SER A 21 -20.10 0.68 -22.42
CA SER A 21 -19.15 1.78 -22.38
C SER A 21 -19.52 2.87 -21.34
N ARG A 22 -19.83 2.51 -20.11
CA ARG A 22 -19.63 3.43 -19.01
C ARG A 22 -18.11 3.55 -18.85
N ALA A 23 -17.59 4.75 -19.10
CA ALA A 23 -16.18 5.02 -18.91
C ALA A 23 -15.74 4.47 -17.54
N GLN A 24 -14.81 3.49 -17.54
CA GLN A 24 -14.35 2.88 -16.30
C GLN A 24 -13.68 3.94 -15.44
N ARG A 25 -14.02 3.98 -14.16
CA ARG A 25 -13.50 4.93 -13.17
C ARG A 25 -12.70 4.17 -12.14
N GLY A 26 -11.45 4.59 -11.93
CA GLY A 26 -10.55 3.93 -11.00
C GLY A 26 -10.06 4.85 -9.90
N ILE A 27 -9.75 4.26 -8.75
CA ILE A 27 -9.03 4.91 -7.65
C ILE A 27 -7.81 4.06 -7.33
N LEU A 28 -6.63 4.65 -7.52
CA LEU A 28 -5.37 4.09 -7.04
C LEU A 28 -5.19 4.49 -5.58
N LEU A 29 -4.92 3.52 -4.75
CA LEU A 29 -4.71 3.71 -3.32
C LEU A 29 -3.35 3.12 -2.93
N ASP A 30 -2.52 3.91 -2.29
CA ASP A 30 -1.39 3.39 -1.55
C ASP A 30 -1.86 2.71 -0.25
N PHE A 31 -0.99 1.92 0.39
CA PHE A 31 -1.34 1.16 1.59
C PHE A 31 -0.77 1.78 2.87
N ASP A 32 0.56 1.85 2.97
CA ASP A 32 1.24 2.27 4.20
C ASP A 32 1.06 3.78 4.43
N HIS A 33 0.69 4.19 5.65
CA HIS A 33 0.35 5.59 6.01
C HIS A 33 -0.82 6.21 5.22
N THR A 34 -1.41 5.47 4.30
CA THR A 34 -2.59 5.89 3.52
C THR A 34 -3.85 5.19 4.02
N LEU A 35 -3.86 3.87 4.02
CA LEU A 35 -4.95 3.03 4.53
C LEU A 35 -4.64 2.43 5.90
N PHE A 36 -3.37 2.23 6.20
CA PHE A 36 -2.84 1.46 7.31
C PHE A 36 -1.90 2.32 8.16
N ASP A 37 -2.12 2.32 9.49
CA ASP A 37 -1.27 3.01 10.47
C ASP A 37 0.03 2.22 10.69
N THR A 38 0.93 2.38 9.74
CA THR A 38 2.22 1.68 9.72
C THR A 38 3.09 2.05 10.90
N ASP A 39 3.07 3.32 11.34
CA ASP A 39 3.86 3.76 12.50
C ASP A 39 3.41 3.07 13.78
N ARG A 40 2.10 3.02 14.04
CA ARG A 40 1.57 2.31 15.22
C ARG A 40 1.90 0.83 15.15
N PHE A 41 1.62 0.18 14.01
CA PHE A 41 1.90 -1.24 13.85
C PHE A 41 3.38 -1.56 14.03
N PHE A 42 4.23 -0.82 13.33
CA PHE A 42 5.64 -1.16 13.18
C PHE A 42 6.49 -0.69 14.36
N TRP A 43 6.37 0.60 14.71
CA TRP A 43 7.23 1.23 15.72
C TRP A 43 6.73 1.06 17.13
N VAL A 44 5.46 0.77 17.33
CA VAL A 44 4.90 0.55 18.66
C VAL A 44 4.71 -0.95 18.92
N ASP A 45 3.81 -1.58 18.18
CA ASP A 45 3.34 -2.92 18.56
C ASP A 45 4.30 -4.03 18.10
N LEU A 46 4.78 -4.00 16.85
CA LEU A 46 5.74 -4.99 16.37
C LEU A 46 7.10 -4.88 17.09
N LYS A 47 7.62 -3.66 17.28
CA LYS A 47 8.85 -3.43 18.03
C LYS A 47 8.72 -3.95 19.48
N SER A 48 7.60 -3.66 20.14
CA SER A 48 7.32 -4.17 21.49
C SER A 48 7.24 -5.70 21.55
N ALA A 49 6.70 -6.32 20.50
CA ALA A 49 6.65 -7.78 20.42
C ALA A 49 8.05 -8.40 20.28
N PHE A 50 8.98 -7.75 19.56
CA PHE A 50 10.38 -8.19 19.51
C PHE A 50 11.08 -8.05 20.86
N ALA A 51 10.78 -7.01 21.65
CA ALA A 51 11.32 -6.83 22.98
C ALA A 51 10.98 -8.00 23.95
N GLN A 52 9.83 -8.68 23.75
CA GLN A 52 9.45 -9.88 24.51
C GLN A 52 10.41 -11.06 24.26
N PHE A 53 11.16 -11.05 23.18
CA PHE A 53 12.23 -12.02 22.88
C PHE A 53 13.62 -11.52 23.30
N SER A 54 13.70 -10.49 24.15
CA SER A 54 14.95 -9.87 24.61
C SER A 54 15.78 -9.21 23.48
N ILE A 55 15.13 -8.83 22.40
CA ILE A 55 15.75 -8.01 21.34
C ILE A 55 15.79 -6.57 21.84
N SER A 56 17.01 -6.01 21.97
CA SER A 56 17.18 -4.61 22.37
C SER A 56 16.75 -3.65 21.27
N ASP A 57 16.36 -2.44 21.64
CA ASP A 57 16.00 -1.36 20.71
C ASP A 57 17.11 -1.08 19.71
N ASP A 58 18.38 -1.04 20.16
CA ASP A 58 19.54 -0.82 19.30
C ASP A 58 19.72 -1.94 18.26
N ALA A 59 19.59 -3.21 18.66
CA ALA A 59 19.68 -4.34 17.73
C ALA A 59 18.53 -4.32 16.72
N TRP A 60 17.31 -4.00 17.19
CA TRP A 60 16.13 -3.90 16.34
C TRP A 60 16.29 -2.78 15.29
N GLU A 61 16.72 -1.58 15.69
CA GLU A 61 16.89 -0.44 14.79
C GLU A 61 18.02 -0.66 13.79
N LYS A 62 19.19 -1.15 14.23
CA LYS A 62 20.32 -1.47 13.33
C LYS A 62 19.96 -2.51 12.28
N SER A 63 19.22 -3.56 12.68
CA SER A 63 18.77 -4.58 11.73
C SER A 63 17.75 -4.02 10.75
N TYR A 64 16.82 -3.19 11.20
CA TYR A 64 15.84 -2.52 10.36
C TYR A 64 16.52 -1.63 9.30
N GLU A 65 17.46 -0.78 9.69
CA GLU A 65 18.18 0.10 8.77
C GLU A 65 18.94 -0.66 7.68
N THR A 66 19.41 -1.88 8.00
CA THR A 66 20.11 -2.73 7.05
C THR A 66 19.17 -3.28 5.96
N ILE A 67 17.92 -3.56 6.30
CA ILE A 67 16.98 -4.23 5.39
C ILE A 67 16.05 -3.23 4.68
N TRP A 68 15.81 -2.07 5.26
CA TRP A 68 14.90 -1.05 4.74
C TRP A 68 15.08 -0.75 3.25
N PRO A 69 16.31 -0.54 2.72
CA PRO A 69 16.49 -0.20 1.31
C PRO A 69 16.05 -1.29 0.32
N SER A 70 15.95 -2.54 0.79
CA SER A 70 15.52 -3.69 -0.04
C SER A 70 14.06 -4.08 0.15
N GLY A 71 13.29 -3.24 0.84
CA GLY A 71 11.94 -3.54 1.28
C GLY A 71 11.89 -4.45 2.51
N TYR A 72 11.13 -4.02 3.51
CA TYR A 72 10.98 -4.75 4.76
C TYR A 72 10.21 -6.05 4.58
N SER A 73 10.65 -7.12 5.29
CA SER A 73 9.82 -8.26 5.65
C SER A 73 10.26 -8.81 7.01
N LEU A 74 9.31 -9.41 7.73
CA LEU A 74 9.59 -10.03 9.03
C LEU A 74 10.74 -11.04 8.95
N ARG A 75 10.76 -11.85 7.89
CA ARG A 75 11.83 -12.83 7.64
C ARG A 75 13.19 -12.16 7.49
N LYS A 76 13.30 -11.13 6.65
CA LYS A 76 14.56 -10.38 6.47
C LYS A 76 15.04 -9.76 7.78
N HIS A 77 14.11 -9.24 8.59
CA HIS A 77 14.44 -8.64 9.88
C HIS A 77 15.03 -9.68 10.85
N LEU A 78 14.40 -10.83 10.98
CA LEU A 78 14.91 -11.93 11.82
C LEU A 78 16.27 -12.45 11.31
N GLU A 79 16.46 -12.55 10.00
CA GLU A 79 17.77 -12.89 9.40
C GLU A 79 18.85 -11.85 9.72
N ALA A 80 18.51 -10.56 9.67
CA ALA A 80 19.43 -9.49 10.02
C ALA A 80 19.80 -9.52 11.53
N LEU A 81 18.82 -9.71 12.40
CA LEU A 81 19.06 -9.89 13.83
C LEU A 81 19.93 -11.12 14.15
N PHE A 82 19.73 -12.22 13.43
CA PHE A 82 20.57 -13.39 13.56
C PHE A 82 22.03 -13.10 13.15
N ARG A 83 22.23 -12.39 12.04
CA ARG A 83 23.59 -11.98 11.59
C ARG A 83 24.27 -11.02 12.57
N LEU A 84 23.49 -10.18 13.27
CA LEU A 84 24.01 -9.31 14.34
C LEU A 84 24.29 -10.04 15.65
N GLY A 85 24.00 -11.35 15.74
CA GLY A 85 24.17 -12.14 16.97
C GLY A 85 23.10 -11.87 18.05
N ALA A 86 22.05 -11.09 17.71
CA ALA A 86 20.95 -10.82 18.64
C ALA A 86 19.97 -12.00 18.75
N ILE A 87 19.99 -12.96 17.83
CA ILE A 87 19.26 -14.22 17.85
C ILE A 87 20.25 -15.38 17.86
N ALA A 88 20.10 -16.31 18.80
CA ALA A 88 21.08 -17.37 19.05
C ALA A 88 21.16 -18.45 17.96
N SER A 89 20.05 -18.72 17.23
CA SER A 89 20.02 -19.77 16.20
C SER A 89 18.89 -19.55 15.19
N VAL A 90 18.99 -20.23 14.05
CA VAL A 90 17.96 -20.27 13.03
C VAL A 90 16.64 -20.86 13.55
N SER A 91 16.71 -21.85 14.44
CA SER A 91 15.51 -22.43 15.06
C SER A 91 14.78 -21.42 15.95
N VAL A 92 15.52 -20.59 16.69
CA VAL A 92 14.95 -19.51 17.49
C VAL A 92 14.29 -18.45 16.56
N ALA A 93 14.99 -18.05 15.49
CA ALA A 93 14.41 -17.12 14.51
C ALA A 93 13.11 -17.66 13.89
N SER A 94 13.05 -18.95 13.55
CA SER A 94 11.85 -19.59 13.02
C SER A 94 10.71 -19.64 14.03
N ALA A 95 11.01 -19.91 15.30
CA ALA A 95 10.01 -19.91 16.38
C ALA A 95 9.47 -18.47 16.63
N MET A 96 10.35 -17.48 16.61
CA MET A 96 9.96 -16.06 16.70
C MET A 96 9.04 -15.67 15.52
N HIS A 97 9.42 -16.03 14.31
CA HIS A 97 8.62 -15.76 13.10
C HIS A 97 7.19 -16.30 13.25
N ALA A 98 7.06 -17.60 13.57
CA ALA A 98 5.76 -18.22 13.75
C ALA A 98 4.93 -17.59 14.90
N THR A 99 5.58 -17.14 15.95
CA THR A 99 4.90 -16.46 17.06
C THR A 99 4.41 -15.07 16.67
N LEU A 100 5.26 -14.29 16.01
CA LEU A 100 4.89 -12.95 15.52
C LEU A 100 3.77 -13.01 14.47
N GLU A 101 3.82 -13.97 13.54
CA GLU A 101 2.72 -14.18 12.58
C GLU A 101 1.39 -14.50 13.27
N ARG A 102 1.40 -15.32 14.32
CA ARG A 102 0.18 -15.61 15.10
C ARG A 102 -0.31 -14.38 15.87
N THR A 103 0.59 -13.63 16.50
CA THR A 103 0.26 -12.42 17.26
C THR A 103 -0.39 -11.38 16.35
N PHE A 104 0.11 -11.22 15.14
CA PHE A 104 -0.36 -10.25 14.17
C PHE A 104 -1.22 -10.87 13.04
N SER A 105 -1.93 -11.94 13.35
CA SER A 105 -2.81 -12.61 12.37
C SER A 105 -4.05 -11.81 11.98
N ASP A 106 -4.41 -10.80 12.76
CA ASP A 106 -5.49 -9.84 12.50
C ASP A 106 -4.94 -8.40 12.62
N LEU A 107 -4.85 -7.70 11.52
CA LEU A 107 -4.35 -6.33 11.44
C LEU A 107 -5.45 -5.28 11.18
N ARG A 108 -6.74 -5.64 11.30
CA ARG A 108 -7.84 -4.71 11.01
C ARG A 108 -7.84 -3.49 11.93
N SER A 109 -7.38 -3.63 13.16
CA SER A 109 -7.29 -2.52 14.12
C SER A 109 -6.28 -1.43 13.76
N TYR A 110 -5.40 -1.70 12.79
CA TYR A 110 -4.44 -0.73 12.26
C TYR A 110 -4.94 0.03 11.03
N LEU A 111 -6.13 -0.28 10.53
CA LEU A 111 -6.74 0.54 9.49
C LEU A 111 -7.15 1.89 10.08
N PHE A 112 -6.94 2.96 9.32
CA PHE A 112 -7.50 4.25 9.70
C PHE A 112 -9.03 4.18 9.70
N PRO A 113 -9.71 4.92 10.60
CA PRO A 113 -11.16 4.76 10.83
C PRO A 113 -12.05 4.98 9.61
N ASP A 114 -11.61 5.82 8.68
CA ASP A 114 -12.34 6.21 7.47
C ASP A 114 -12.19 5.23 6.29
N VAL A 115 -11.29 4.25 6.39
CA VAL A 115 -10.90 3.38 5.27
C VAL A 115 -12.05 2.54 4.78
N VAL A 116 -12.66 1.74 5.66
CA VAL A 116 -13.70 0.77 5.25
C VAL A 116 -14.93 1.49 4.70
N GLU A 117 -15.31 2.60 5.29
CA GLU A 117 -16.43 3.42 4.82
C GLU A 117 -16.16 4.00 3.43
N PHE A 118 -14.96 4.56 3.23
CA PHE A 118 -14.55 5.11 1.94
C PHE A 118 -14.55 4.04 0.85
N LEU A 119 -13.93 2.89 1.08
CA LEU A 119 -13.85 1.80 0.10
C LEU A 119 -15.25 1.30 -0.29
N ASN A 120 -16.13 1.10 0.69
CA ASN A 120 -17.51 0.72 0.44
C ASN A 120 -18.26 1.77 -0.37
N THR A 121 -18.08 3.05 -0.04
CA THR A 121 -18.74 4.16 -0.72
C THR A 121 -18.26 4.29 -2.17
N ALA A 122 -16.96 4.22 -2.40
CA ALA A 122 -16.39 4.26 -3.74
C ALA A 122 -16.90 3.11 -4.63
N ARG A 123 -16.95 1.88 -4.09
CA ARG A 123 -17.50 0.72 -4.81
C ARG A 123 -18.99 0.87 -5.12
N ARG A 124 -19.81 1.30 -4.17
CA ARG A 124 -21.24 1.57 -4.42
C ARG A 124 -21.46 2.61 -5.51
N ARG A 125 -20.54 3.56 -5.66
CA ARG A 125 -20.57 4.59 -6.71
C ARG A 125 -19.95 4.12 -8.03
N GLY A 126 -19.57 2.84 -8.14
CA GLY A 126 -19.09 2.22 -9.36
C GLY A 126 -17.63 2.53 -9.69
N PHE A 127 -16.81 2.88 -8.68
CA PHE A 127 -15.35 2.95 -8.85
C PHE A 127 -14.73 1.57 -8.68
N GLU A 128 -13.77 1.28 -9.52
CA GLU A 128 -12.83 0.19 -9.29
C GLU A 128 -11.70 0.66 -8.38
N LEU A 129 -11.34 -0.17 -7.42
CA LEU A 129 -10.28 0.14 -6.46
C LEU A 129 -9.04 -0.66 -6.82
N ILE A 130 -7.93 0.03 -6.95
CA ILE A 130 -6.63 -0.55 -7.27
C ILE A 130 -5.68 -0.22 -6.12
N LEU A 131 -5.09 -1.24 -5.51
CA LEU A 131 -4.00 -1.06 -4.56
C LEU A 131 -2.68 -1.02 -5.32
N LEU A 132 -1.89 0.01 -5.08
CA LEU A 132 -0.55 0.17 -5.64
C LEU A 132 0.43 0.55 -4.53
N SER A 133 1.12 -0.45 -3.97
CA SER A 133 1.95 -0.28 -2.79
C SER A 133 3.40 -0.66 -3.04
N PHE A 134 4.32 0.08 -2.42
CA PHE A 134 5.75 -0.22 -2.41
C PHE A 134 6.11 -1.19 -1.28
N GLY A 135 7.07 -2.08 -1.51
CA GLY A 135 7.67 -2.93 -0.51
C GLY A 135 7.87 -4.37 -0.94
N ASP A 136 8.32 -5.22 0.00
CA ASP A 136 8.44 -6.65 -0.23
C ASP A 136 7.05 -7.26 -0.52
N PRO A 137 6.84 -7.90 -1.69
CA PRO A 137 5.50 -8.34 -2.11
C PRO A 137 4.87 -9.34 -1.13
N THR A 138 5.67 -10.20 -0.51
CA THR A 138 5.18 -11.21 0.46
C THR A 138 4.69 -10.51 1.73
N TRP A 139 5.46 -9.54 2.22
CA TRP A 139 5.10 -8.78 3.41
C TRP A 139 3.91 -7.86 3.19
N GLN A 140 3.87 -7.16 2.07
CA GLN A 140 2.73 -6.32 1.72
C GLN A 140 1.45 -7.15 1.56
N SER A 141 1.54 -8.28 0.84
CA SER A 141 0.42 -9.21 0.69
C SER A 141 -0.09 -9.74 2.05
N TYR A 142 0.83 -10.06 2.96
CA TYR A 142 0.46 -10.47 4.31
C TYR A 142 -0.33 -9.37 5.04
N LYS A 143 0.17 -8.13 5.08
CA LYS A 143 -0.50 -7.00 5.72
C LYS A 143 -1.89 -6.72 5.12
N VAL A 144 -1.98 -6.65 3.80
CA VAL A 144 -3.26 -6.38 3.10
C VAL A 144 -4.29 -7.49 3.34
N ARG A 145 -3.86 -8.74 3.35
CA ARG A 145 -4.74 -9.88 3.60
C ARG A 145 -5.23 -9.89 5.05
N THR A 146 -4.32 -9.76 6.01
CA THR A 146 -4.65 -9.83 7.45
C THR A 146 -5.37 -8.58 7.94
N SER A 147 -5.28 -7.45 7.24
CA SER A 147 -6.13 -6.28 7.48
C SER A 147 -7.55 -6.41 6.87
N GLY A 148 -7.84 -7.51 6.16
CA GLY A 148 -9.15 -7.76 5.57
C GLY A 148 -9.47 -6.93 4.32
N LEU A 149 -8.47 -6.25 3.72
CA LEU A 149 -8.71 -5.34 2.60
C LEU A 149 -8.74 -6.01 1.22
N THR A 150 -8.18 -7.22 1.08
CA THR A 150 -8.11 -7.92 -0.22
C THR A 150 -9.43 -7.91 -1.01
N PRO A 151 -10.62 -8.15 -0.41
CA PRO A 151 -11.87 -8.22 -1.18
C PRO A 151 -12.37 -6.88 -1.74
N TYR A 152 -11.76 -5.76 -1.34
CA TYR A 152 -12.16 -4.45 -1.83
C TYR A 152 -11.57 -4.11 -3.20
N PHE A 153 -10.41 -4.66 -3.51
CA PHE A 153 -9.62 -4.29 -4.68
C PHE A 153 -9.90 -5.20 -5.88
N THR A 154 -10.08 -4.59 -7.04
CA THR A 154 -10.14 -5.30 -8.32
C THR A 154 -8.76 -5.70 -8.80
N GLN A 155 -7.75 -4.92 -8.42
CA GLN A 155 -6.34 -5.19 -8.72
C GLN A 155 -5.46 -4.81 -7.52
N ILE A 156 -4.46 -5.64 -7.23
CA ILE A 156 -3.45 -5.38 -6.21
C ILE A 156 -2.08 -5.52 -6.87
N VAL A 157 -1.28 -4.45 -6.77
CA VAL A 157 0.06 -4.38 -7.36
C VAL A 157 1.06 -4.00 -6.28
N TYR A 158 2.10 -4.80 -6.13
CA TYR A 158 3.23 -4.50 -5.27
C TYR A 158 4.45 -4.18 -6.12
N THR A 159 5.15 -3.11 -5.78
CA THR A 159 6.40 -2.72 -6.44
C THR A 159 7.55 -2.82 -5.45
N SER A 160 8.70 -3.28 -5.92
CA SER A 160 9.93 -3.33 -5.11
C SER A 160 10.84 -2.11 -5.30
N ASP A 161 10.50 -1.25 -6.25
CA ASP A 161 11.17 0.02 -6.55
C ASP A 161 10.15 1.15 -6.44
N GLU A 162 10.46 2.19 -5.68
CA GLU A 162 9.59 3.36 -5.52
C GLU A 162 9.24 4.02 -6.86
N LYS A 163 10.18 4.03 -7.81
CA LYS A 163 9.93 4.49 -9.19
C LYS A 163 8.98 3.59 -9.96
N GLY A 164 8.84 2.34 -9.53
CA GLY A 164 7.96 1.34 -10.14
C GLY A 164 6.48 1.72 -10.09
N LYS A 165 6.03 2.52 -9.11
CA LYS A 165 4.63 2.98 -9.05
C LYS A 165 4.24 3.74 -10.32
N ALA A 166 5.06 4.68 -10.78
CA ALA A 166 4.79 5.44 -12.00
C ALA A 166 4.82 4.57 -13.26
N GLY A 167 5.74 3.60 -13.33
CA GLY A 167 5.81 2.64 -14.44
C GLY A 167 4.56 1.76 -14.52
N MET A 168 4.11 1.25 -13.40
CA MET A 168 2.88 0.44 -13.32
C MET A 168 1.62 1.25 -13.65
N LEU A 169 1.61 2.54 -13.31
CA LEU A 169 0.49 3.43 -13.60
C LEU A 169 0.16 3.50 -15.10
N ASN A 170 1.17 3.57 -15.97
CA ASN A 170 0.94 3.63 -17.42
C ASN A 170 0.16 2.42 -17.94
N THR A 171 0.44 1.24 -17.40
CA THR A 171 -0.29 0.01 -17.73
C THR A 171 -1.72 0.04 -17.19
N ILE A 172 -1.90 0.47 -15.96
CA ILE A 172 -3.21 0.53 -15.29
C ILE A 172 -4.09 1.58 -15.94
N ALA A 173 -3.56 2.78 -16.18
CA ALA A 173 -4.36 3.94 -16.59
C ALA A 173 -5.02 3.80 -17.96
N SER A 174 -4.51 2.93 -18.83
CA SER A 174 -5.11 2.67 -20.14
C SER A 174 -6.52 2.07 -20.06
N ALA A 175 -6.85 1.41 -18.94
CA ALA A 175 -8.16 0.79 -18.71
C ALA A 175 -9.21 1.80 -18.19
N TYR A 176 -8.81 3.01 -17.77
CA TYR A 176 -9.69 3.95 -17.08
C TYR A 176 -9.80 5.28 -17.82
N ALA A 177 -11.02 5.74 -18.02
CA ALA A 177 -11.27 7.08 -18.54
C ALA A 177 -11.06 8.16 -17.48
N GLU A 178 -11.43 7.85 -16.24
CA GLU A 178 -11.21 8.70 -15.08
C GLU A 178 -10.41 7.92 -14.03
N LEU A 179 -9.29 8.47 -13.61
CA LEU A 179 -8.42 7.87 -12.61
C LEU A 179 -7.97 8.93 -11.62
N CYS A 180 -8.00 8.59 -10.34
CA CYS A 180 -7.35 9.38 -9.31
C CYS A 180 -6.41 8.52 -8.47
N ALA A 181 -5.44 9.16 -7.83
CA ALA A 181 -4.49 8.50 -6.93
C ALA A 181 -4.52 9.17 -5.57
N VAL A 182 -4.47 8.36 -4.51
CA VAL A 182 -4.33 8.80 -3.12
C VAL A 182 -3.08 8.12 -2.56
N ASP A 183 -2.15 8.92 -2.10
CA ASP A 183 -0.85 8.46 -1.60
C ASP A 183 -0.33 9.43 -0.54
N ASN A 184 0.45 8.97 0.40
CA ASN A 184 1.11 9.80 1.41
C ASN A 184 2.51 10.27 0.96
N ASN A 185 3.05 9.71 -0.12
CA ASN A 185 4.37 10.04 -0.65
C ASN A 185 4.28 11.08 -1.78
N PRO A 186 4.69 12.34 -1.56
CA PRO A 186 4.64 13.36 -2.59
C PRO A 186 5.52 13.06 -3.80
N ALA A 187 6.64 12.36 -3.64
CA ALA A 187 7.51 12.01 -4.75
C ALA A 187 6.86 10.98 -5.69
N ASP A 188 6.10 10.01 -5.15
CA ASP A 188 5.34 9.06 -5.95
C ASP A 188 4.21 9.75 -6.71
N LEU A 189 3.47 10.65 -6.05
CA LEU A 189 2.43 11.44 -6.69
C LEU A 189 2.98 12.35 -7.79
N ASP A 190 4.13 12.99 -7.56
CA ASP A 190 4.83 13.79 -8.57
C ASP A 190 5.18 12.95 -9.81
N ALA A 191 5.78 11.76 -9.60
CA ALA A 191 6.16 10.87 -10.68
C ALA A 191 4.93 10.35 -11.45
N MET A 192 3.86 9.98 -10.75
CA MET A 192 2.61 9.54 -11.34
C MET A 192 1.95 10.66 -12.16
N LYS A 193 1.90 11.87 -11.63
CA LYS A 193 1.30 13.02 -12.29
C LYS A 193 2.12 13.52 -13.48
N ALA A 194 3.45 13.42 -13.41
CA ALA A 194 4.33 13.70 -14.55
C ALA A 194 4.09 12.71 -15.69
N SER A 195 3.85 11.43 -15.38
CA SER A 195 3.52 10.40 -16.37
C SER A 195 2.13 10.58 -16.97
N ILE A 196 1.16 11.01 -16.17
CA ILE A 196 -0.23 11.23 -16.58
C ILE A 196 -0.72 12.60 -16.08
N PRO A 197 -0.52 13.69 -16.85
CA PRO A 197 -0.82 15.06 -16.40
C PRO A 197 -2.29 15.28 -15.99
N ARG A 198 -3.23 14.52 -16.58
CA ARG A 198 -4.66 14.57 -16.23
C ARG A 198 -5.02 13.84 -14.93
N LEU A 199 -4.09 13.08 -14.34
CA LEU A 199 -4.34 12.32 -13.11
C LEU A 199 -4.70 13.28 -11.97
N GLN A 200 -5.84 13.04 -11.34
CA GLN A 200 -6.17 13.72 -10.09
C GLN A 200 -5.41 13.05 -8.96
N THR A 201 -4.66 13.84 -8.20
CA THR A 201 -3.81 13.33 -7.14
C THR A 201 -4.18 13.96 -5.80
N TYR A 202 -4.26 13.12 -4.78
CA TYR A 202 -4.52 13.49 -3.39
C TYR A 202 -3.33 13.09 -2.54
N LEU A 203 -2.66 14.07 -1.96
CA LEU A 203 -1.61 13.85 -0.96
C LEU A 203 -2.28 13.76 0.40
N ILE A 204 -2.32 12.55 0.94
CA ILE A 204 -2.92 12.31 2.26
C ILE A 204 -1.87 12.43 3.35
N CYS A 205 -2.14 13.27 4.35
CA CYS A 205 -1.29 13.46 5.52
C CYS A 205 -2.05 13.03 6.77
N ARG A 206 -1.80 11.80 7.23
CA ARG A 206 -2.51 11.19 8.39
C ARG A 206 -2.04 11.73 9.74
N VAL A 207 -0.88 12.36 9.74
CA VAL A 207 -0.23 12.87 10.95
C VAL A 207 -0.01 14.37 10.83
N GLU A 208 -0.37 15.11 11.88
CA GLU A 208 -0.03 16.53 11.95
C GLU A 208 1.48 16.70 12.11
N PRO A 209 2.10 17.61 11.34
CA PRO A 209 3.54 17.87 11.49
C PRO A 209 3.95 18.24 12.91
N SER A 210 3.07 18.91 13.67
CA SER A 210 3.28 19.28 15.06
C SER A 210 3.17 18.10 16.05
N ALA A 211 2.59 16.99 15.64
CA ALA A 211 2.44 15.78 16.47
C ALA A 211 3.58 14.78 16.31
N ILE A 212 4.60 15.12 15.48
CA ILE A 212 5.75 14.24 15.25
C ILE A 212 6.74 14.43 16.41
N GLU A 213 6.51 13.64 17.46
CA GLU A 213 7.43 13.55 18.60
C GLU A 213 7.86 12.09 18.79
N GLY A 214 9.16 11.90 18.89
CA GLY A 214 9.76 10.58 19.14
C GLY A 214 9.63 9.58 17.99
N ASN A 215 9.84 8.31 18.32
CA ASN A 215 9.89 7.22 17.32
C ASN A 215 8.52 6.82 16.76
N ARG A 216 7.42 7.27 17.36
CA ARG A 216 6.06 6.82 16.99
C ARG A 216 5.66 7.18 15.55
N PHE A 217 6.20 8.27 15.01
CA PHE A 217 5.86 8.77 13.68
C PHE A 217 7.08 8.83 12.76
N ARG A 218 8.06 7.98 13.00
CA ARG A 218 9.35 8.00 12.31
C ARG A 218 9.23 7.81 10.80
N GLU A 219 8.36 6.91 10.37
CA GLU A 219 8.14 6.66 8.93
C GLU A 219 7.33 7.78 8.29
N ALA A 220 6.23 8.20 8.91
CA ALA A 220 5.43 9.31 8.42
C ALA A 220 6.25 10.60 8.30
N ALA A 221 7.14 10.87 9.26
CA ALA A 221 8.03 12.04 9.24
C ALA A 221 8.90 12.12 7.98
N ARG A 222 9.33 10.99 7.43
CA ARG A 222 10.15 10.96 6.20
C ARG A 222 9.43 11.58 5.02
N TYR A 223 8.12 11.36 4.90
CA TYR A 223 7.33 11.86 3.78
C TYR A 223 6.89 13.31 3.97
N LEU A 224 6.66 13.75 5.21
CA LEU A 224 6.24 15.11 5.51
C LEU A 224 7.31 16.17 5.19
N THR A 225 8.58 15.77 5.16
CA THR A 225 9.70 16.67 4.85
C THR A 225 10.04 16.75 3.37
N VAL A 226 9.43 15.89 2.54
CA VAL A 226 9.65 15.88 1.09
C VAL A 226 8.71 16.90 0.44
N PRO A 227 9.21 17.96 -0.21
CA PRO A 227 8.36 18.91 -0.88
C PRO A 227 7.79 18.32 -2.17
N SER A 228 6.49 18.52 -2.41
CA SER A 228 5.89 18.29 -3.72
C SER A 228 6.44 19.25 -4.77
N ARG A 229 6.71 18.74 -5.97
CA ARG A 229 7.11 19.52 -7.14
C ARG A 229 5.93 19.91 -8.01
N LEU A 230 4.85 19.15 -7.94
CA LEU A 230 3.62 19.35 -8.69
C LEU A 230 2.44 19.62 -7.73
N PRO A 231 1.38 20.29 -8.16
CA PRO A 231 0.23 20.55 -7.30
C PRO A 231 -0.59 19.28 -7.09
N HIS A 232 -0.81 18.94 -5.81
CA HIS A 232 -1.74 17.90 -5.36
C HIS A 232 -2.83 18.50 -4.49
N ARG A 233 -3.99 17.84 -4.42
CA ARG A 233 -4.99 18.15 -3.42
C ARG A 233 -4.55 17.54 -2.10
N HIS A 234 -4.47 18.34 -1.05
CA HIS A 234 -4.13 17.86 0.29
C HIS A 234 -5.38 17.40 1.01
N CYS A 235 -5.28 16.30 1.74
CA CYS A 235 -6.32 15.79 2.63
C CYS A 235 -5.70 15.13 3.85
N ARG A 236 -6.47 15.05 4.94
CA ARG A 236 -6.09 14.37 6.20
C ARG A 236 -6.85 13.07 6.39
N SER A 237 -7.98 12.97 5.71
CA SER A 237 -8.81 11.78 5.72
C SER A 237 -9.31 11.45 4.31
N LEU A 238 -9.71 10.19 4.10
CA LEU A 238 -10.32 9.78 2.85
C LEU A 238 -11.71 10.40 2.64
N HIS A 239 -12.35 10.91 3.70
CA HIS A 239 -13.61 11.64 3.57
C HIS A 239 -13.45 12.96 2.79
N GLU A 240 -12.24 13.53 2.78
CA GLU A 240 -11.91 14.74 2.04
C GLU A 240 -11.56 14.49 0.57
N VAL A 241 -11.42 13.23 0.18
CA VAL A 241 -11.17 12.86 -1.21
C VAL A 241 -12.43 13.08 -2.02
N SER A 242 -12.47 14.22 -2.71
CA SER A 242 -13.55 14.57 -3.62
C SER A 242 -13.44 13.73 -4.89
N LEU A 243 -14.13 12.62 -4.93
CA LEU A 243 -14.21 11.82 -6.15
C LEU A 243 -15.04 12.60 -7.19
N PRO A 244 -14.61 12.68 -8.46
CA PRO A 244 -15.34 13.43 -9.47
C PRO A 244 -16.74 12.82 -9.63
N TRP A 245 -17.74 13.59 -9.22
CA TRP A 245 -19.14 13.20 -9.27
C TRP A 245 -19.77 13.81 -10.50
N ARG A 246 -20.23 12.96 -11.41
CA ARG A 246 -21.41 13.31 -12.20
C ARG A 246 -22.60 12.64 -11.54
N ASN A 247 -23.54 13.46 -11.08
CA ASN A 247 -24.88 13.02 -10.71
C ASN A 247 -25.53 12.32 -11.90
#